data_ee5f1726f95d03f5ee4a33e068ba3160
#
_entry.id   ee5f1726f95d03f5ee4a33e068ba3160
#
_cell.length_a   1.000
_cell.length_b   1.000
_cell.length_c   1.000
_cell.angle_alpha   90.00
_cell.angle_beta   90.00
_cell.angle_gamma   90.00
#
_symmetry.space_group_name_H-M   'P 1'
#
loop_
_entity.id
_entity.type
_entity.pdbx_description
1 polymer ?
#
loop_
_entity_poly.entity_id
_entity_poly.type
_entity_poly.pdbx_seq_one_letter_code
_entity_poly.pdbx_strand_id
1 'polypeptide(L)'
;MTNITRLFDFPYYQLEKYNLPDALVTKYDGEWIKTSTQEYLDKANALSRGLLRLGVNKNDKIAIISSNNRTEWHMTDIGVLQTGAQTVPLYPTISSEDYEYILNHSESSYCFVSDQEVYDKLIAVQKNIPNLKEIFSYNTIKGCKSWTEVLELGADTSNQDVVEDRKNNVVTTDLATIIYTSGTTGRPKGVMLTHQNIVSDVLMSAPRVPLRAGDTRALSFLPICHIFERMLTYLYQYYGISIYFAESIEKISDNLKEVHPHVMSVVPRLLEKVYDKIYAKGADLTGIKKRLFFWALDLGMDYKPYGENGAWYEFKLKIARKLIFSKWQEGLGGELELLVCGSAALQTRLSKVFCAAGIPVMEGYGLTETSPVISVNDMRNKGFRVGSVGKVLDGVSVKIAEDGEILCQGSNVMVGYYKDEAQTNEVIKDGYFHTGDIGEFDSDGFLKITDRKKEMFKTSGGKYIAPQMLENHFKQSRFIEQIMVIGDGEKMPGAFIQPSFEFLAEWSHRKGIHLGATPEEIITNEVVIKRIQKEVYAINERFGNWEKVKRFELTSDVWSIDGGHLTPTMKLKRKIIVEKYKDLYAKIYN
;
A
#
# COMPACT_ATOMS: atom_id res chain seq x y z
N MET A 1 -1.34 -13.18 30.89
CA MET A 1 -1.35 -12.33 29.67
C MET A 1 -0.90 -13.18 28.49
N THR A 2 -1.73 -13.27 27.46
CA THR A 2 -1.43 -14.06 26.26
C THR A 2 -0.09 -13.65 25.67
N ASN A 3 0.82 -14.61 25.50
CA ASN A 3 2.09 -14.37 24.81
C ASN A 3 1.86 -14.46 23.32
N ILE A 4 2.10 -13.38 22.58
CA ILE A 4 1.87 -13.32 21.14
C ILE A 4 3.06 -13.97 20.42
N THR A 5 2.83 -15.12 19.87
CA THR A 5 3.82 -15.90 19.11
C THR A 5 3.34 -16.29 17.71
N ARG A 6 2.01 -16.32 17.51
CA ARG A 6 1.34 -16.68 16.26
C ARG A 6 0.31 -15.61 15.93
N LEU A 7 -0.06 -15.48 14.68
CA LEU A 7 -0.97 -14.42 14.24
C LEU A 7 -2.35 -14.49 14.90
N PHE A 8 -2.85 -15.68 15.15
CA PHE A 8 -4.12 -15.84 15.84
C PHE A 8 -4.06 -15.53 17.36
N ASP A 9 -2.89 -15.29 17.92
CA ASP A 9 -2.77 -14.87 19.32
C ASP A 9 -3.17 -13.38 19.52
N PHE A 10 -3.08 -12.53 18.46
CA PHE A 10 -3.41 -11.12 18.54
C PHE A 10 -4.84 -10.83 19.03
N PRO A 11 -5.91 -11.41 18.45
CA PRO A 11 -7.25 -11.14 18.93
C PRO A 11 -7.52 -11.71 20.33
N TYR A 12 -6.86 -12.80 20.75
CA TYR A 12 -6.94 -13.28 22.15
C TYR A 12 -6.25 -12.31 23.11
N TYR A 13 -5.08 -11.79 22.74
CA TYR A 13 -4.42 -10.73 23.51
C TYR A 13 -5.29 -9.46 23.60
N GLN A 14 -5.93 -9.07 22.50
CA GLN A 14 -6.86 -7.93 22.48
C GLN A 14 -8.06 -8.17 23.40
N LEU A 15 -8.63 -9.39 23.39
CA LEU A 15 -9.72 -9.74 24.29
C LEU A 15 -9.31 -9.64 25.76
N GLU A 16 -8.17 -10.25 26.13
CA GLU A 16 -7.68 -10.26 27.50
C GLU A 16 -7.37 -8.85 28.02
N LYS A 17 -6.83 -7.98 27.17
CA LYS A 17 -6.30 -6.68 27.61
C LYS A 17 -7.28 -5.54 27.45
N TYR A 18 -8.12 -5.54 26.43
CA TYR A 18 -8.96 -4.39 26.05
C TYR A 18 -10.44 -4.72 25.96
N ASN A 19 -10.79 -5.92 25.48
CA ASN A 19 -12.18 -6.39 25.29
C ASN A 19 -13.09 -5.33 24.63
N LEU A 20 -12.77 -4.97 23.40
CA LEU A 20 -13.45 -3.90 22.69
C LEU A 20 -14.87 -4.29 22.27
N PRO A 21 -15.87 -3.39 22.39
CA PRO A 21 -17.22 -3.62 21.88
C PRO A 21 -17.32 -3.45 20.35
N ASP A 22 -16.31 -2.87 19.72
CA ASP A 22 -16.24 -2.53 18.30
C ASP A 22 -14.83 -2.76 17.74
N ALA A 23 -14.28 -3.95 17.99
CA ALA A 23 -12.95 -4.32 17.53
C ALA A 23 -12.83 -4.24 16.00
N LEU A 24 -13.85 -4.72 15.28
CA LEU A 24 -13.98 -4.68 13.82
C LEU A 24 -15.33 -4.07 13.45
N VAL A 25 -15.33 -3.13 12.51
CA VAL A 25 -16.55 -2.41 12.12
C VAL A 25 -16.63 -2.29 10.60
N THR A 26 -17.69 -2.85 10.03
CA THR A 26 -17.96 -2.81 8.59
C THR A 26 -19.27 -2.10 8.33
N LYS A 27 -19.36 -1.32 7.25
CA LYS A 27 -20.59 -0.63 6.87
C LYS A 27 -21.39 -1.48 5.90
N TYR A 28 -22.64 -1.83 6.25
CA TYR A 28 -23.59 -2.53 5.43
C TYR A 28 -24.88 -1.72 5.33
N ASP A 29 -25.42 -1.56 4.13
CA ASP A 29 -26.67 -0.83 3.88
C ASP A 29 -26.72 0.56 4.54
N GLY A 30 -25.57 1.24 4.61
CA GLY A 30 -25.44 2.57 5.18
C GLY A 30 -25.21 2.61 6.70
N GLU A 31 -25.22 1.48 7.39
CA GLU A 31 -25.03 1.38 8.83
C GLU A 31 -23.69 0.75 9.21
N TRP A 32 -22.99 1.33 10.22
CA TRP A 32 -21.77 0.79 10.77
C TRP A 32 -22.07 -0.34 11.76
N ILE A 33 -21.87 -1.59 11.32
CA ILE A 33 -22.10 -2.78 12.14
C ILE A 33 -20.84 -3.10 12.92
N LYS A 34 -20.96 -3.04 14.24
CA LYS A 34 -19.88 -3.28 15.18
C LYS A 34 -19.80 -4.76 15.53
N THR A 35 -18.59 -5.28 15.58
CA THR A 35 -18.26 -6.62 16.06
C THR A 35 -17.30 -6.50 17.22
N SER A 36 -17.69 -7.01 18.39
CA SER A 36 -16.84 -7.03 19.58
C SER A 36 -15.65 -8.01 19.40
N THR A 37 -14.63 -7.84 20.24
CA THR A 37 -13.49 -8.79 20.23
C THR A 37 -13.95 -10.21 20.54
N GLN A 38 -14.94 -10.37 21.43
CA GLN A 38 -15.50 -11.69 21.76
C GLN A 38 -16.22 -12.30 20.57
N GLU A 39 -17.13 -11.57 19.92
CA GLU A 39 -17.84 -12.04 18.72
C GLU A 39 -16.90 -12.40 17.57
N TYR A 40 -15.83 -11.60 17.39
CA TYR A 40 -14.79 -11.89 16.42
C TYR A 40 -14.17 -13.27 16.66
N LEU A 41 -13.76 -13.56 17.90
CA LEU A 41 -13.18 -14.85 18.28
C LEU A 41 -14.19 -16.00 18.20
N ASP A 42 -15.43 -15.77 18.62
CA ASP A 42 -16.49 -16.80 18.54
C ASP A 42 -16.73 -17.22 17.10
N LYS A 43 -16.79 -16.26 16.15
CA LYS A 43 -16.95 -16.53 14.72
C LYS A 43 -15.70 -17.19 14.13
N ALA A 44 -14.50 -16.75 14.50
CA ALA A 44 -13.26 -17.37 14.05
C ALA A 44 -13.16 -18.84 14.54
N ASN A 45 -13.53 -19.13 15.79
CA ASN A 45 -13.57 -20.48 16.33
C ASN A 45 -14.64 -21.35 15.62
N ALA A 46 -15.83 -20.80 15.36
CA ALA A 46 -16.87 -21.51 14.61
C ALA A 46 -16.37 -21.85 13.19
N LEU A 47 -15.70 -20.89 12.51
CA LEU A 47 -15.12 -21.14 11.20
C LEU A 47 -14.05 -22.25 11.26
N SER A 48 -13.15 -22.22 12.27
CA SER A 48 -12.15 -23.28 12.46
C SER A 48 -12.79 -24.66 12.59
N ARG A 49 -13.83 -24.81 13.43
CA ARG A 49 -14.57 -26.07 13.59
C ARG A 49 -15.22 -26.50 12.27
N GLY A 50 -15.82 -25.55 11.54
CA GLY A 50 -16.43 -25.82 10.24
C GLY A 50 -15.42 -26.29 9.20
N LEU A 51 -14.25 -25.63 9.12
CA LEU A 51 -13.17 -26.02 8.22
C LEU A 51 -12.62 -27.43 8.53
N LEU A 52 -12.46 -27.76 9.82
CA LEU A 52 -12.06 -29.11 10.24
C LEU A 52 -13.08 -30.16 9.80
N ARG A 53 -14.39 -29.86 9.88
CA ARG A 53 -15.45 -30.75 9.36
C ARG A 53 -15.45 -30.88 7.84
N LEU A 54 -15.00 -29.86 7.11
CA LEU A 54 -14.74 -29.92 5.66
C LEU A 54 -13.46 -30.68 5.30
N GLY A 55 -12.73 -31.19 6.31
CA GLY A 55 -11.51 -31.97 6.12
C GLY A 55 -10.25 -31.13 5.87
N VAL A 56 -10.24 -29.88 6.32
CA VAL A 56 -9.03 -29.03 6.26
C VAL A 56 -7.98 -29.54 7.24
N ASN A 57 -6.76 -29.69 6.78
CA ASN A 57 -5.62 -30.15 7.54
C ASN A 57 -4.52 -29.07 7.66
N LYS A 58 -3.58 -29.33 8.57
CA LYS A 58 -2.36 -28.51 8.67
C LYS A 58 -1.66 -28.43 7.31
N ASN A 59 -1.22 -27.25 6.94
CA ASN A 59 -0.58 -26.91 5.67
C ASN A 59 -1.48 -26.89 4.42
N ASP A 60 -2.78 -27.15 4.54
CA ASP A 60 -3.72 -26.85 3.45
C ASP A 60 -3.73 -25.34 3.16
N LYS A 61 -4.04 -24.97 1.92
CA LYS A 61 -4.10 -23.56 1.51
C LYS A 61 -5.54 -23.18 1.24
N ILE A 62 -5.94 -22.03 1.79
CA ILE A 62 -7.28 -21.47 1.64
C ILE A 62 -7.14 -20.06 1.07
N ALA A 63 -7.71 -19.85 -0.11
CA ALA A 63 -7.69 -18.57 -0.77
C ALA A 63 -8.74 -17.61 -0.18
N ILE A 64 -8.41 -16.32 -0.11
CA ILE A 64 -9.33 -15.27 0.33
C ILE A 64 -9.24 -14.11 -0.67
N ILE A 65 -10.37 -13.75 -1.28
CA ILE A 65 -10.45 -12.70 -2.29
C ILE A 65 -11.57 -11.73 -1.90
N SER A 66 -11.23 -10.49 -1.61
CA SER A 66 -12.21 -9.49 -1.20
C SER A 66 -11.99 -8.16 -1.89
N SER A 67 -13.03 -7.61 -2.47
CA SER A 67 -13.00 -6.32 -3.17
C SER A 67 -12.77 -5.16 -2.20
N ASN A 68 -13.31 -5.27 -0.97
CA ASN A 68 -13.11 -4.31 0.11
C ASN A 68 -12.69 -5.02 1.38
N ASN A 69 -12.01 -4.30 2.28
CA ASN A 69 -11.73 -4.80 3.61
C ASN A 69 -13.03 -4.96 4.39
N ARG A 70 -13.12 -6.00 5.23
CA ARG A 70 -14.34 -6.33 5.95
C ARG A 70 -14.09 -7.26 7.12
N THR A 71 -15.01 -7.26 8.05
CA THR A 71 -14.96 -8.08 9.28
C THR A 71 -14.79 -9.56 8.99
N GLU A 72 -15.54 -10.11 8.02
CA GLU A 72 -15.53 -11.54 7.69
C GLU A 72 -14.18 -12.01 7.15
N TRP A 73 -13.43 -11.12 6.48
CA TRP A 73 -12.07 -11.44 6.04
C TRP A 73 -11.18 -11.77 7.23
N HIS A 74 -11.24 -10.95 8.30
CA HIS A 74 -10.44 -11.16 9.51
C HIS A 74 -10.88 -12.41 10.28
N MET A 75 -12.19 -12.67 10.35
CA MET A 75 -12.71 -13.89 10.94
C MET A 75 -12.21 -15.13 10.20
N THR A 76 -12.19 -15.05 8.87
CA THR A 76 -11.71 -16.15 8.01
C THR A 76 -10.20 -16.35 8.18
N ASP A 77 -9.42 -15.27 8.16
CA ASP A 77 -7.97 -15.34 8.33
C ASP A 77 -7.60 -16.06 9.64
N ILE A 78 -8.14 -15.60 10.76
CA ILE A 78 -7.86 -16.23 12.07
C ILE A 78 -8.41 -17.65 12.14
N GLY A 79 -9.62 -17.88 11.62
CA GLY A 79 -10.23 -19.20 11.63
C GLY A 79 -9.44 -20.25 10.83
N VAL A 80 -8.87 -19.85 9.69
CA VAL A 80 -7.97 -20.70 8.90
C VAL A 80 -6.68 -20.97 9.65
N LEU A 81 -6.03 -19.93 10.16
CA LEU A 81 -4.73 -20.05 10.84
C LEU A 81 -4.79 -20.93 12.10
N GLN A 82 -5.90 -20.92 12.83
CA GLN A 82 -6.11 -21.77 14.01
C GLN A 82 -6.13 -23.27 13.68
N THR A 83 -6.49 -23.65 12.44
CA THR A 83 -6.46 -25.06 11.99
C THR A 83 -5.05 -25.53 11.61
N GLY A 84 -4.08 -24.63 11.55
CA GLY A 84 -2.75 -24.87 11.01
C GLY A 84 -2.69 -24.82 9.47
N ALA A 85 -3.78 -24.44 8.81
CA ALA A 85 -3.80 -24.15 7.38
C ALA A 85 -3.23 -22.74 7.10
N GLN A 86 -2.90 -22.49 5.85
CA GLN A 86 -2.28 -21.27 5.37
C GLN A 86 -3.27 -20.44 4.55
N THR A 87 -3.23 -19.12 4.68
CA THR A 87 -4.05 -18.25 3.86
C THR A 87 -3.32 -17.83 2.58
N VAL A 88 -4.06 -17.73 1.49
CA VAL A 88 -3.58 -17.22 0.19
C VAL A 88 -4.46 -16.01 -0.18
N PRO A 89 -4.13 -14.82 0.34
CA PRO A 89 -4.89 -13.62 0.05
C PRO A 89 -4.57 -13.11 -1.37
N LEU A 90 -5.60 -12.85 -2.17
CA LEU A 90 -5.47 -12.43 -3.56
C LEU A 90 -6.15 -11.09 -3.82
N TYR A 91 -5.60 -10.33 -4.77
CA TYR A 91 -6.23 -9.11 -5.24
C TYR A 91 -7.50 -9.40 -6.04
N PRO A 92 -8.60 -8.64 -5.83
CA PRO A 92 -9.83 -8.80 -6.60
C PRO A 92 -9.69 -8.31 -8.05
N THR A 93 -8.66 -7.55 -8.34
CA THR A 93 -8.42 -6.88 -9.64
C THR A 93 -7.52 -7.66 -10.60
N ILE A 94 -7.08 -8.86 -10.24
CA ILE A 94 -6.30 -9.69 -11.17
C ILE A 94 -7.20 -10.41 -12.18
N SER A 95 -6.59 -10.92 -13.24
CA SER A 95 -7.31 -11.62 -14.31
C SER A 95 -7.77 -13.02 -13.89
N SER A 96 -8.70 -13.61 -14.62
CA SER A 96 -9.12 -15.00 -14.41
C SER A 96 -7.96 -15.98 -14.63
N GLU A 97 -7.07 -15.71 -15.58
CA GLU A 97 -5.87 -16.50 -15.85
C GLU A 97 -4.89 -16.45 -14.66
N ASP A 98 -4.75 -15.29 -14.02
CA ASP A 98 -3.93 -15.16 -12.82
C ASP A 98 -4.55 -15.93 -11.65
N TYR A 99 -5.89 -15.93 -11.49
CA TYR A 99 -6.57 -16.77 -10.50
C TYR A 99 -6.32 -18.25 -10.77
N GLU A 100 -6.49 -18.70 -12.00
CA GLU A 100 -6.21 -20.09 -12.40
C GLU A 100 -4.77 -20.49 -12.06
N TYR A 101 -3.81 -19.64 -12.44
CA TYR A 101 -2.40 -19.89 -12.17
C TYR A 101 -2.12 -19.98 -10.66
N ILE A 102 -2.54 -18.96 -9.90
CA ILE A 102 -2.21 -18.87 -8.47
C ILE A 102 -2.87 -19.99 -7.67
N LEU A 103 -4.14 -20.29 -7.92
CA LEU A 103 -4.87 -21.33 -7.18
C LEU A 103 -4.34 -22.73 -7.49
N ASN A 104 -3.92 -23.00 -8.73
CA ASN A 104 -3.22 -24.23 -9.09
C ASN A 104 -1.82 -24.30 -8.47
N HIS A 105 -1.05 -23.22 -8.57
CA HIS A 105 0.31 -23.17 -8.05
C HIS A 105 0.35 -23.33 -6.52
N SER A 106 -0.56 -22.63 -5.81
CA SER A 106 -0.70 -22.72 -4.35
C SER A 106 -1.37 -24.02 -3.89
N GLU A 107 -2.05 -24.75 -4.79
CA GLU A 107 -2.86 -25.93 -4.45
C GLU A 107 -3.97 -25.60 -3.46
N SER A 108 -4.61 -24.42 -3.63
CA SER A 108 -5.70 -23.99 -2.74
C SER A 108 -6.90 -24.90 -2.83
N SER A 109 -7.37 -25.39 -1.66
CA SER A 109 -8.46 -26.35 -1.59
C SER A 109 -9.85 -25.74 -1.43
N TYR A 110 -9.93 -24.54 -0.86
CA TYR A 110 -11.13 -23.74 -0.68
C TYR A 110 -10.83 -22.28 -1.01
N CYS A 111 -11.89 -21.53 -1.37
CA CYS A 111 -11.80 -20.11 -1.64
C CYS A 111 -12.97 -19.36 -1.01
N PHE A 112 -12.68 -18.25 -0.32
CA PHE A 112 -13.69 -17.30 0.17
C PHE A 112 -13.65 -16.05 -0.71
N VAL A 113 -14.81 -15.63 -1.22
CA VAL A 113 -14.96 -14.47 -2.10
C VAL A 113 -15.93 -13.45 -1.52
N SER A 114 -15.75 -12.16 -1.82
CA SER A 114 -16.63 -11.12 -1.28
C SER A 114 -17.93 -10.95 -2.05
N ASP A 115 -17.91 -10.97 -3.40
CA ASP A 115 -18.98 -10.47 -4.24
C ASP A 115 -19.09 -11.21 -5.59
N GLN A 116 -20.13 -10.83 -6.35
CA GLN A 116 -20.47 -11.47 -7.62
C GLN A 116 -19.36 -11.33 -8.67
N GLU A 117 -18.72 -10.16 -8.75
CA GLU A 117 -17.68 -9.90 -9.76
C GLU A 117 -16.48 -10.83 -9.57
N VAL A 118 -15.99 -10.96 -8.34
CA VAL A 118 -14.90 -11.89 -7.99
C VAL A 118 -15.31 -13.33 -8.26
N TYR A 119 -16.53 -13.70 -7.87
CA TYR A 119 -17.06 -15.05 -8.10
C TYR A 119 -17.14 -15.39 -9.59
N ASP A 120 -17.63 -14.47 -10.42
CA ASP A 120 -17.78 -14.68 -11.86
C ASP A 120 -16.41 -14.89 -12.54
N LYS A 121 -15.39 -14.13 -12.15
CA LYS A 121 -14.01 -14.32 -12.62
C LYS A 121 -13.45 -15.69 -12.25
N LEU A 122 -13.76 -16.17 -11.04
CA LEU A 122 -13.23 -17.43 -10.52
C LEU A 122 -13.97 -18.64 -11.11
N ILE A 123 -15.30 -18.58 -11.20
CA ILE A 123 -16.11 -19.67 -11.73
C ILE A 123 -15.81 -19.93 -13.21
N ALA A 124 -15.44 -18.89 -13.96
CA ALA A 124 -15.07 -19.01 -15.37
C ALA A 124 -13.88 -19.95 -15.59
N VAL A 125 -12.98 -20.07 -14.61
CA VAL A 125 -11.76 -20.90 -14.67
C VAL A 125 -11.77 -22.09 -13.69
N GLN A 126 -12.80 -22.23 -12.84
CA GLN A 126 -12.84 -23.25 -11.78
C GLN A 126 -12.58 -24.67 -12.29
N LYS A 127 -13.11 -25.02 -13.47
CA LYS A 127 -12.93 -26.35 -14.08
C LYS A 127 -11.46 -26.70 -14.35
N ASN A 128 -10.60 -25.69 -14.44
CA ASN A 128 -9.16 -25.83 -14.65
C ASN A 128 -8.38 -25.87 -13.33
N ILE A 129 -9.07 -25.82 -12.17
CA ILE A 129 -8.47 -25.81 -10.82
C ILE A 129 -8.93 -27.05 -10.06
N PRO A 130 -8.35 -28.23 -10.34
CA PRO A 130 -8.83 -29.52 -9.83
C PRO A 130 -8.77 -29.65 -8.30
N ASN A 131 -7.88 -28.91 -7.64
CA ASN A 131 -7.74 -28.94 -6.18
C ASN A 131 -8.81 -28.09 -5.46
N LEU A 132 -9.45 -27.14 -6.14
CA LEU A 132 -10.46 -26.27 -5.56
C LEU A 132 -11.79 -27.01 -5.37
N LYS A 133 -12.06 -27.43 -4.14
CA LYS A 133 -13.21 -28.24 -3.77
C LYS A 133 -14.50 -27.42 -3.72
N GLU A 134 -14.44 -26.19 -3.15
CA GLU A 134 -15.61 -25.35 -2.97
C GLU A 134 -15.22 -23.87 -2.87
N ILE A 135 -16.17 -23.01 -3.25
CA ILE A 135 -16.11 -21.55 -3.13
C ILE A 135 -17.24 -21.11 -2.19
N PHE A 136 -16.90 -20.28 -1.20
CA PHE A 136 -17.84 -19.68 -0.26
C PHE A 136 -17.87 -18.18 -0.43
N SER A 137 -19.03 -17.55 -0.34
CA SER A 137 -19.15 -16.10 -0.47
C SER A 137 -19.55 -15.43 0.83
N TYR A 138 -19.01 -14.24 1.07
CA TYR A 138 -19.42 -13.39 2.19
C TYR A 138 -20.78 -12.74 1.93
N ASN A 139 -20.98 -12.21 0.72
CA ASN A 139 -22.28 -11.68 0.30
C ASN A 139 -23.17 -12.81 -0.24
N THR A 140 -24.48 -12.58 -0.26
CA THR A 140 -25.41 -13.51 -0.92
C THR A 140 -25.19 -13.44 -2.43
N ILE A 141 -24.69 -14.52 -3.02
CA ILE A 141 -24.37 -14.66 -4.44
C ILE A 141 -25.16 -15.83 -5.02
N LYS A 142 -25.80 -15.62 -6.16
CA LYS A 142 -26.56 -16.67 -6.83
C LYS A 142 -25.62 -17.79 -7.31
N GLY A 143 -25.88 -19.01 -6.86
CA GLY A 143 -25.11 -20.20 -7.27
C GLY A 143 -23.81 -20.42 -6.49
N CYS A 144 -23.51 -19.59 -5.50
CA CYS A 144 -22.39 -19.76 -4.59
C CYS A 144 -22.89 -20.09 -3.18
N LYS A 145 -22.20 -20.97 -2.48
CA LYS A 145 -22.47 -21.27 -1.07
C LYS A 145 -22.11 -20.08 -0.20
N SER A 146 -22.89 -19.84 0.86
CA SER A 146 -22.57 -18.81 1.83
C SER A 146 -21.46 -19.28 2.78
N TRP A 147 -20.57 -18.40 3.16
CA TRP A 147 -19.58 -18.65 4.23
C TRP A 147 -20.25 -18.98 5.57
N THR A 148 -21.51 -18.55 5.77
CA THR A 148 -22.31 -18.90 6.96
C THR A 148 -22.56 -20.40 7.05
N GLU A 149 -22.59 -21.13 5.94
CA GLU A 149 -22.70 -22.60 5.95
C GLU A 149 -21.50 -23.24 6.66
N VAL A 150 -20.30 -22.64 6.51
CA VAL A 150 -19.10 -23.09 7.24
C VAL A 150 -19.22 -22.80 8.73
N LEU A 151 -19.79 -21.64 9.10
CA LEU A 151 -20.07 -21.30 10.50
C LEU A 151 -21.11 -22.26 11.11
N GLU A 152 -22.17 -22.60 10.36
CA GLU A 152 -23.21 -23.56 10.77
C GLU A 152 -22.63 -24.96 10.98
N LEU A 153 -21.77 -25.43 10.07
CA LEU A 153 -21.02 -26.68 10.27
C LEU A 153 -20.20 -26.64 11.57
N GLY A 154 -19.68 -25.49 11.94
CA GLY A 154 -18.91 -25.29 13.16
C GLY A 154 -19.72 -24.81 14.38
N ALA A 155 -21.04 -24.77 14.32
CA ALA A 155 -21.89 -24.27 15.43
C ALA A 155 -21.80 -25.14 16.68
N ASP A 156 -21.66 -26.45 16.51
CA ASP A 156 -21.47 -27.39 17.62
C ASP A 156 -20.09 -27.18 18.27
N THR A 157 -20.09 -26.73 19.51
CA THR A 157 -18.89 -26.43 20.29
C THR A 157 -18.23 -27.66 20.92
N SER A 158 -18.85 -28.84 20.84
CA SER A 158 -18.28 -30.08 21.40
C SER A 158 -16.92 -30.47 20.81
N ASN A 159 -16.59 -29.92 19.62
CA ASN A 159 -15.30 -30.13 18.95
C ASN A 159 -14.30 -28.97 19.16
N GLN A 160 -14.52 -28.07 20.12
CA GLN A 160 -13.58 -26.97 20.37
C GLN A 160 -12.20 -27.50 20.81
N ASP A 161 -12.15 -28.59 21.57
CA ASP A 161 -10.90 -29.20 22.00
C ASP A 161 -10.01 -29.60 20.81
N VAL A 162 -10.61 -30.00 19.67
CA VAL A 162 -9.84 -30.31 18.44
C VAL A 162 -9.20 -29.03 17.87
N VAL A 163 -9.91 -27.88 17.91
CA VAL A 163 -9.35 -26.60 17.50
C VAL A 163 -8.21 -26.19 18.42
N GLU A 164 -8.38 -26.35 19.75
CA GLU A 164 -7.33 -26.02 20.71
C GLU A 164 -6.08 -26.93 20.52
N ASP A 165 -6.28 -28.21 20.24
CA ASP A 165 -5.18 -29.12 19.91
C ASP A 165 -4.46 -28.66 18.65
N ARG A 166 -5.19 -28.30 17.57
CA ARG A 166 -4.59 -27.76 16.35
C ARG A 166 -3.78 -26.49 16.62
N LYS A 167 -4.34 -25.52 17.36
CA LYS A 167 -3.65 -24.30 17.77
C LYS A 167 -2.35 -24.58 18.53
N ASN A 168 -2.39 -25.54 19.46
CA ASN A 168 -1.22 -25.92 20.25
C ASN A 168 -0.13 -26.59 19.41
N ASN A 169 -0.49 -27.22 18.30
CA ASN A 169 0.42 -27.87 17.36
C ASN A 169 0.96 -26.92 16.27
N VAL A 170 0.51 -25.67 16.22
CA VAL A 170 1.07 -24.63 15.35
C VAL A 170 2.26 -23.98 16.04
N VAL A 171 3.44 -24.10 15.42
CA VAL A 171 4.68 -23.47 15.89
C VAL A 171 4.96 -22.15 15.16
N THR A 172 5.80 -21.31 15.72
CA THR A 172 6.11 -19.97 15.18
C THR A 172 6.71 -20.00 13.77
N THR A 173 7.43 -21.08 13.45
CA THR A 173 8.08 -21.30 12.15
C THR A 173 7.17 -21.95 11.11
N ASP A 174 5.95 -22.34 11.47
CA ASP A 174 4.95 -22.78 10.49
C ASP A 174 4.58 -21.63 9.56
N LEU A 175 4.35 -21.96 8.28
CA LEU A 175 3.87 -20.97 7.32
C LEU A 175 2.45 -20.52 7.69
N ALA A 176 2.26 -19.21 7.77
CA ALA A 176 0.96 -18.60 7.99
C ALA A 176 0.28 -18.23 6.66
N THR A 177 1.07 -17.79 5.68
CA THR A 177 0.50 -17.27 4.44
C THR A 177 1.48 -17.36 3.27
N ILE A 178 0.91 -17.42 2.07
CA ILE A 178 1.64 -17.27 0.81
C ILE A 178 1.03 -16.05 0.08
N ILE A 179 1.81 -14.98 -0.02
CA ILE A 179 1.36 -13.73 -0.68
C ILE A 179 1.98 -13.63 -2.07
N TYR A 180 1.12 -13.59 -3.09
CA TYR A 180 1.59 -13.50 -4.47
C TYR A 180 1.88 -12.06 -4.87
N THR A 181 3.10 -11.83 -5.35
CA THR A 181 3.56 -10.53 -5.84
C THR A 181 3.80 -10.58 -7.35
N SER A 182 3.52 -9.48 -8.04
CA SER A 182 3.82 -9.35 -9.48
C SER A 182 5.34 -9.32 -9.68
N GLY A 183 5.88 -10.41 -10.19
CA GLY A 183 7.30 -10.49 -10.55
C GLY A 183 7.62 -9.65 -11.79
N THR A 184 8.87 -9.18 -11.89
CA THR A 184 9.39 -8.51 -13.09
C THR A 184 9.49 -9.45 -14.32
N THR A 185 9.34 -10.76 -14.10
CA THR A 185 9.48 -11.83 -15.12
C THR A 185 8.15 -12.30 -15.73
N GLY A 186 7.01 -11.72 -15.34
CA GLY A 186 5.69 -11.98 -15.92
C GLY A 186 4.72 -12.76 -15.05
N ARG A 187 5.09 -13.88 -14.43
CA ARG A 187 4.18 -14.65 -13.55
C ARG A 187 4.31 -14.23 -12.08
N PRO A 188 3.20 -14.18 -11.31
CA PRO A 188 3.24 -13.90 -9.89
C PRO A 188 4.07 -14.93 -9.09
N LYS A 189 4.83 -14.45 -8.10
CA LYS A 189 5.66 -15.27 -7.20
C LYS A 189 5.01 -15.34 -5.82
N GLY A 190 4.93 -16.52 -5.23
CA GLY A 190 4.37 -16.72 -3.89
C GLY A 190 5.42 -16.50 -2.80
N VAL A 191 5.34 -15.41 -2.07
CA VAL A 191 6.20 -15.12 -0.92
C VAL A 191 5.73 -15.91 0.29
N MET A 192 6.56 -16.77 0.86
CA MET A 192 6.25 -17.61 2.02
C MET A 192 6.58 -16.89 3.32
N LEU A 193 5.55 -16.58 4.13
CA LEU A 193 5.70 -15.93 5.42
C LEU A 193 5.22 -16.84 6.56
N THR A 194 6.06 -17.01 7.57
CA THR A 194 5.72 -17.74 8.79
C THR A 194 4.95 -16.86 9.78
N HIS A 195 4.37 -17.47 10.80
CA HIS A 195 3.83 -16.73 11.94
C HIS A 195 4.89 -15.82 12.57
N GLN A 196 6.12 -16.32 12.74
CA GLN A 196 7.24 -15.56 13.30
C GLN A 196 7.58 -14.33 12.49
N ASN A 197 7.61 -14.43 11.15
CA ASN A 197 7.98 -13.30 10.30
C ASN A 197 7.08 -12.09 10.56
N ILE A 198 5.75 -12.30 10.51
CA ILE A 198 4.79 -11.21 10.66
C ILE A 198 4.67 -10.76 12.13
N VAL A 199 4.63 -11.71 13.09
CA VAL A 199 4.56 -11.36 14.52
C VAL A 199 5.77 -10.54 14.95
N SER A 200 6.98 -10.96 14.57
CA SER A 200 8.19 -10.20 14.91
C SER A 200 8.18 -8.79 14.31
N ASP A 201 7.71 -8.66 13.06
CA ASP A 201 7.61 -7.37 12.40
C ASP A 201 6.62 -6.43 13.10
N VAL A 202 5.46 -6.94 13.49
CA VAL A 202 4.47 -6.18 14.30
C VAL A 202 5.09 -5.73 15.62
N LEU A 203 5.72 -6.64 16.36
CA LEU A 203 6.28 -6.33 17.68
C LEU A 203 7.49 -5.39 17.61
N MET A 204 8.33 -5.49 16.58
CA MET A 204 9.44 -4.56 16.34
C MET A 204 8.95 -3.18 15.88
N SER A 205 7.86 -3.12 15.13
CA SER A 205 7.27 -1.87 14.65
C SER A 205 6.48 -1.13 15.74
N ALA A 206 5.84 -1.84 16.65
CA ALA A 206 4.97 -1.27 17.67
C ALA A 206 5.63 -0.13 18.49
N PRO A 207 6.89 -0.23 18.98
CA PRO A 207 7.51 0.85 19.74
C PRO A 207 7.73 2.15 18.93
N ARG A 208 7.69 2.08 17.60
CA ARG A 208 7.90 3.24 16.71
C ARG A 208 6.63 4.02 16.41
N VAL A 209 5.46 3.40 16.60
CA VAL A 209 4.16 4.00 16.24
C VAL A 209 3.53 4.63 17.50
N PRO A 210 3.31 5.96 17.52
CA PRO A 210 2.83 6.68 18.70
C PRO A 210 1.29 6.60 18.83
N LEU A 211 0.73 5.39 18.89
CA LEU A 211 -0.71 5.18 19.02
C LEU A 211 -1.12 5.10 20.50
N ARG A 212 -2.32 5.62 20.77
CA ARG A 212 -2.96 5.49 22.09
C ARG A 212 -3.66 4.14 22.18
N ALA A 213 -3.33 3.38 23.19
CA ALA A 213 -3.91 2.06 23.38
C ALA A 213 -5.36 2.14 23.91
N GLY A 214 -6.26 1.35 23.33
CA GLY A 214 -7.62 1.12 23.83
C GLY A 214 -8.65 2.24 23.56
N ASP A 215 -8.25 3.38 22.96
CA ASP A 215 -9.13 4.51 22.68
C ASP A 215 -8.76 5.18 21.34
N THR A 216 -8.59 4.38 20.33
CA THR A 216 -8.17 4.83 19.00
C THR A 216 -9.00 4.11 17.94
N ARG A 217 -9.38 4.83 16.90
CA ARG A 217 -10.05 4.27 15.71
C ARG A 217 -9.12 4.36 14.52
N ALA A 218 -9.03 3.27 13.77
CA ALA A 218 -8.35 3.22 12.48
C ALA A 218 -9.38 3.17 11.35
N LEU A 219 -9.11 3.84 10.23
CA LEU A 219 -9.85 3.62 8.98
C LEU A 219 -8.97 2.82 8.02
N SER A 220 -9.39 1.60 7.70
CA SER A 220 -8.70 0.66 6.84
C SER A 220 -9.35 0.63 5.46
N PHE A 221 -8.57 0.83 4.40
CA PHE A 221 -9.07 0.83 3.01
C PHE A 221 -8.04 0.31 2.00
N LEU A 222 -6.74 0.26 2.36
CA LEU A 222 -5.76 -0.36 1.47
C LEU A 222 -6.04 -1.86 1.36
N PRO A 223 -5.74 -2.50 0.22
CA PRO A 223 -6.05 -3.92 0.04
C PRO A 223 -5.45 -4.79 1.15
N ILE A 224 -6.30 -5.47 1.91
CA ILE A 224 -5.88 -6.33 3.04
C ILE A 224 -5.08 -7.56 2.59
N CYS A 225 -5.19 -7.95 1.32
CA CYS A 225 -4.34 -8.98 0.72
C CYS A 225 -2.88 -8.54 0.60
N HIS A 226 -2.59 -7.23 0.69
CA HIS A 226 -1.23 -6.71 0.74
C HIS A 226 -0.69 -6.75 2.17
N ILE A 227 0.56 -7.22 2.33
CA ILE A 227 1.17 -7.40 3.66
C ILE A 227 1.21 -6.11 4.51
N PHE A 228 1.34 -4.94 3.88
CA PHE A 228 1.40 -3.66 4.59
C PHE A 228 0.12 -3.40 5.39
N GLU A 229 -1.05 -3.48 4.75
CA GLU A 229 -2.33 -3.30 5.44
C GLU A 229 -2.59 -4.43 6.44
N ARG A 230 -2.30 -5.68 6.04
CA ARG A 230 -2.50 -6.85 6.89
C ARG A 230 -1.67 -6.77 8.17
N MET A 231 -0.39 -6.40 8.09
CA MET A 231 0.47 -6.25 9.27
C MET A 231 -0.06 -5.14 10.19
N LEU A 232 -0.51 -4.02 9.63
CA LEU A 232 -1.09 -2.93 10.41
C LEU A 232 -2.35 -3.35 11.16
N THR A 233 -3.19 -4.23 10.58
CA THR A 233 -4.38 -4.71 11.31
C THR A 233 -4.00 -5.53 12.54
N TYR A 234 -2.94 -6.34 12.50
CA TYR A 234 -2.42 -7.01 13.69
C TYR A 234 -1.80 -6.02 14.69
N LEU A 235 -1.13 -4.98 14.20
CA LEU A 235 -0.61 -3.90 15.04
C LEU A 235 -1.76 -3.16 15.74
N TYR A 236 -2.85 -2.90 15.05
CA TYR A 236 -4.06 -2.30 15.64
C TYR A 236 -4.67 -3.20 16.73
N GLN A 237 -4.74 -4.50 16.50
CA GLN A 237 -5.19 -5.46 17.52
C GLN A 237 -4.26 -5.46 18.75
N TYR A 238 -2.94 -5.39 18.54
CA TYR A 238 -1.95 -5.28 19.61
C TYR A 238 -2.17 -4.05 20.51
N TYR A 239 -2.58 -2.93 19.92
CA TYR A 239 -2.88 -1.69 20.64
C TYR A 239 -4.32 -1.59 21.13
N GLY A 240 -5.20 -2.53 20.84
CA GLY A 240 -6.63 -2.43 21.16
C GLY A 240 -7.31 -1.28 20.42
N ILE A 241 -7.05 -1.16 19.14
CA ILE A 241 -7.62 -0.15 18.27
C ILE A 241 -8.81 -0.72 17.52
N SER A 242 -9.93 0.01 17.48
CA SER A 242 -11.11 -0.33 16.70
C SER A 242 -10.83 -0.07 15.21
N ILE A 243 -11.03 -1.10 14.36
CA ILE A 243 -10.74 -1.03 12.93
C ILE A 243 -12.06 -0.86 12.17
N TYR A 244 -12.23 0.30 11.53
CA TYR A 244 -13.34 0.61 10.65
C TYR A 244 -12.91 0.37 9.21
N PHE A 245 -13.70 -0.39 8.45
CA PHE A 245 -13.41 -0.71 7.06
C PHE A 245 -14.17 0.23 6.13
N ALA A 246 -13.46 0.98 5.29
CA ALA A 246 -14.08 1.89 4.34
C ALA A 246 -14.93 1.13 3.31
N GLU A 247 -16.07 1.70 2.92
CA GLU A 247 -17.00 1.11 1.94
C GLU A 247 -16.36 0.93 0.56
N SER A 248 -15.61 1.94 0.12
CA SER A 248 -14.83 1.94 -1.12
C SER A 248 -13.83 3.10 -1.11
N ILE A 249 -12.93 3.13 -2.09
CA ILE A 249 -11.96 4.24 -2.25
C ILE A 249 -12.68 5.58 -2.51
N GLU A 250 -13.79 5.58 -3.25
CA GLU A 250 -14.58 6.77 -3.55
C GLU A 250 -15.27 7.34 -2.31
N LYS A 251 -15.62 6.47 -1.36
CA LYS A 251 -16.33 6.83 -0.12
C LYS A 251 -15.40 7.21 1.04
N ILE A 252 -14.08 7.15 0.87
CA ILE A 252 -13.13 7.49 1.95
C ILE A 252 -13.41 8.86 2.56
N SER A 253 -13.72 9.87 1.74
CA SER A 253 -13.98 11.23 2.26
C SER A 253 -15.22 11.32 3.13
N ASP A 254 -16.25 10.53 2.85
CA ASP A 254 -17.47 10.48 3.64
C ASP A 254 -17.23 9.66 4.92
N ASN A 255 -16.61 8.50 4.77
CA ASN A 255 -16.27 7.63 5.90
C ASN A 255 -15.33 8.30 6.90
N LEU A 256 -14.38 9.15 6.47
CA LEU A 256 -13.54 9.94 7.37
C LEU A 256 -14.35 10.85 8.28
N LYS A 257 -15.41 11.48 7.76
CA LYS A 257 -16.28 12.37 8.53
C LYS A 257 -17.24 11.63 9.46
N GLU A 258 -17.58 10.38 9.14
CA GLU A 258 -18.45 9.55 9.96
C GLU A 258 -17.68 8.86 11.09
N VAL A 259 -16.48 8.36 10.79
CA VAL A 259 -15.66 7.55 11.71
C VAL A 259 -14.79 8.39 12.62
N HIS A 260 -14.35 9.57 12.16
CA HIS A 260 -13.36 10.39 12.86
C HIS A 260 -12.13 9.57 13.30
N PRO A 261 -11.38 8.96 12.36
CA PRO A 261 -10.28 8.09 12.72
C PRO A 261 -9.08 8.89 13.26
N HIS A 262 -8.32 8.24 14.15
CA HIS A 262 -7.07 8.80 14.69
C HIS A 262 -5.85 8.36 13.86
N VAL A 263 -5.94 7.20 13.21
CA VAL A 263 -4.86 6.65 12.38
C VAL A 263 -5.42 6.07 11.08
N MET A 264 -4.62 6.19 10.02
CA MET A 264 -4.95 5.63 8.71
C MET A 264 -3.66 5.26 7.97
N SER A 265 -3.64 4.10 7.33
CA SER A 265 -2.62 3.73 6.35
C SER A 265 -2.90 4.43 5.03
N VAL A 266 -1.86 4.91 4.36
CA VAL A 266 -1.99 5.61 3.07
C VAL A 266 -0.87 5.21 2.12
N VAL A 267 -1.13 5.40 0.83
CA VAL A 267 -0.10 5.38 -0.21
C VAL A 267 0.14 6.80 -0.73
N PRO A 268 1.33 7.12 -1.27
CA PRO A 268 1.65 8.45 -1.77
C PRO A 268 0.60 9.02 -2.72
N ARG A 269 0.06 8.18 -3.61
CA ARG A 269 -0.95 8.58 -4.59
C ARG A 269 -2.24 9.16 -3.99
N LEU A 270 -2.67 8.65 -2.85
CA LEU A 270 -3.83 9.21 -2.15
C LEU A 270 -3.52 10.61 -1.62
N LEU A 271 -2.34 10.79 -1.01
CA LEU A 271 -1.92 12.10 -0.50
C LEU A 271 -1.76 13.14 -1.61
N GLU A 272 -1.26 12.73 -2.78
CA GLU A 272 -1.21 13.56 -3.98
C GLU A 272 -2.62 14.06 -4.37
N LYS A 273 -3.57 13.14 -4.52
CA LYS A 273 -4.96 13.48 -4.87
C LYS A 273 -5.64 14.37 -3.82
N VAL A 274 -5.42 14.08 -2.54
CA VAL A 274 -5.95 14.92 -1.44
C VAL A 274 -5.36 16.32 -1.52
N TYR A 275 -4.03 16.43 -1.67
CA TYR A 275 -3.35 17.72 -1.81
C TYR A 275 -3.86 18.50 -3.02
N ASP A 276 -4.00 17.86 -4.18
CA ASP A 276 -4.48 18.51 -5.41
C ASP A 276 -5.90 19.05 -5.27
N LYS A 277 -6.80 18.29 -4.65
CA LYS A 277 -8.16 18.77 -4.34
C LYS A 277 -8.15 19.96 -3.39
N ILE A 278 -7.30 19.95 -2.36
CA ILE A 278 -7.15 21.06 -1.43
C ILE A 278 -6.59 22.31 -2.15
N TYR A 279 -5.55 22.11 -2.97
CA TYR A 279 -4.93 23.19 -3.73
C TYR A 279 -5.93 23.82 -4.73
N ALA A 280 -6.71 23.01 -5.45
CA ALA A 280 -7.74 23.50 -6.37
C ALA A 280 -8.76 24.39 -5.65
N LYS A 281 -9.30 23.91 -4.52
CA LYS A 281 -10.21 24.74 -3.67
C LYS A 281 -9.57 26.04 -3.22
N GLY A 282 -8.29 26.02 -2.85
CA GLY A 282 -7.53 27.21 -2.48
C GLY A 282 -7.32 28.18 -3.63
N ALA A 283 -7.09 27.67 -4.84
CA ALA A 283 -6.92 28.46 -6.05
C ALA A 283 -8.20 29.22 -6.46
N ASP A 284 -9.37 28.69 -6.12
CA ASP A 284 -10.67 29.29 -6.38
C ASP A 284 -11.05 30.38 -5.36
N LEU A 285 -10.34 30.48 -4.24
CA LEU A 285 -10.52 31.55 -3.26
C LEU A 285 -10.16 32.92 -3.88
N THR A 286 -10.72 34.00 -3.31
CA THR A 286 -10.45 35.37 -3.74
C THR A 286 -9.92 36.22 -2.60
N GLY A 287 -9.32 37.38 -2.94
CA GLY A 287 -8.90 38.40 -1.98
C GLY A 287 -7.93 37.86 -0.89
N ILE A 288 -8.20 38.26 0.35
CA ILE A 288 -7.35 37.93 1.52
C ILE A 288 -7.32 36.44 1.80
N LYS A 289 -8.44 35.71 1.62
CA LYS A 289 -8.50 34.26 1.85
C LYS A 289 -7.52 33.52 0.96
N LYS A 290 -7.46 33.89 -0.32
CA LYS A 290 -6.49 33.32 -1.28
C LYS A 290 -5.05 33.58 -0.86
N ARG A 291 -4.73 34.81 -0.46
CA ARG A 291 -3.36 35.17 -0.01
C ARG A 291 -2.95 34.40 1.24
N LEU A 292 -3.85 34.24 2.22
CA LEU A 292 -3.59 33.48 3.43
C LEU A 292 -3.42 31.99 3.14
N PHE A 293 -4.20 31.44 2.22
CA PHE A 293 -4.08 30.04 1.82
C PHE A 293 -2.69 29.77 1.23
N PHE A 294 -2.25 30.55 0.23
CA PHE A 294 -0.95 30.34 -0.40
C PHE A 294 0.22 30.64 0.56
N TRP A 295 0.10 31.68 1.40
CA TRP A 295 1.05 31.93 2.46
C TRP A 295 1.23 30.73 3.41
N ALA A 296 0.13 30.07 3.81
CA ALA A 296 0.20 28.88 4.66
C ALA A 296 0.86 27.71 3.92
N LEU A 297 0.58 27.52 2.61
CA LEU A 297 1.24 26.51 1.79
C LEU A 297 2.74 26.75 1.68
N ASP A 298 3.17 27.98 1.36
CA ASP A 298 4.59 28.34 1.27
C ASP A 298 5.31 28.08 2.60
N LEU A 299 4.66 28.47 3.71
CA LEU A 299 5.17 28.16 5.05
C LEU A 299 5.30 26.65 5.27
N GLY A 300 4.31 25.85 4.82
CA GLY A 300 4.37 24.40 4.90
C GLY A 300 5.49 23.77 4.09
N MET A 301 5.84 24.33 2.93
CA MET A 301 6.97 23.86 2.10
C MET A 301 8.31 24.02 2.79
N ASP A 302 8.46 25.00 3.68
CA ASP A 302 9.67 25.25 4.44
C ASP A 302 9.74 24.47 5.76
N TYR A 303 8.73 23.66 6.08
CA TYR A 303 8.64 22.94 7.34
C TYR A 303 9.85 22.04 7.61
N LYS A 304 10.40 22.19 8.82
CA LYS A 304 11.38 21.28 9.43
C LYS A 304 10.82 20.80 10.78
N PRO A 305 10.99 19.51 11.11
CA PRO A 305 10.51 18.98 12.39
C PRO A 305 11.25 19.60 13.59
N TYR A 306 10.69 19.41 14.78
CA TYR A 306 11.33 19.75 16.07
C TYR A 306 11.67 21.24 16.27
N GLY A 307 11.00 22.14 15.56
CA GLY A 307 11.22 23.59 15.71
C GLY A 307 12.53 24.12 15.13
N GLU A 308 13.18 23.34 14.26
CA GLU A 308 14.48 23.72 13.64
C GLU A 308 14.41 25.03 12.81
N ASN A 309 13.22 25.46 12.42
CA ASN A 309 13.03 26.76 11.74
C ASN A 309 13.01 27.96 12.71
N GLY A 310 13.07 27.73 14.03
CA GLY A 310 13.12 28.76 15.06
C GLY A 310 11.75 29.35 15.45
N ALA A 311 11.74 30.09 16.57
CA ALA A 311 10.51 30.53 17.24
C ALA A 311 9.58 31.41 16.36
N TRP A 312 10.14 32.25 15.50
CA TRP A 312 9.33 33.09 14.61
C TRP A 312 8.56 32.29 13.55
N TYR A 313 9.19 31.26 13.02
CA TYR A 313 8.51 30.34 12.11
C TYR A 313 7.40 29.58 12.83
N GLU A 314 7.66 29.04 14.02
CA GLU A 314 6.66 28.31 14.81
C GLU A 314 5.46 29.19 15.20
N PHE A 315 5.69 30.46 15.48
CA PHE A 315 4.60 31.42 15.72
C PHE A 315 3.72 31.58 14.46
N LYS A 316 4.33 31.79 13.28
CA LYS A 316 3.59 31.86 12.01
C LYS A 316 2.84 30.57 11.71
N LEU A 317 3.49 29.41 11.95
CA LEU A 317 2.90 28.09 11.74
C LEU A 317 1.67 27.87 12.63
N LYS A 318 1.71 28.32 13.88
CA LYS A 318 0.55 28.28 14.79
C LYS A 318 -0.64 29.07 14.25
N ILE A 319 -0.38 30.24 13.66
CA ILE A 319 -1.43 31.04 13.00
C ILE A 319 -1.97 30.30 11.76
N ALA A 320 -1.10 29.77 10.91
CA ALA A 320 -1.49 29.03 9.71
C ALA A 320 -2.31 27.78 10.08
N ARG A 321 -1.93 27.04 11.12
CA ARG A 321 -2.70 25.91 11.65
C ARG A 321 -4.11 26.31 12.06
N LYS A 322 -4.25 27.42 12.79
CA LYS A 322 -5.56 27.89 13.26
C LYS A 322 -6.46 28.38 12.12
N LEU A 323 -5.92 29.12 11.15
CA LEU A 323 -6.73 29.81 10.15
C LEU A 323 -6.97 28.98 8.87
N ILE A 324 -6.02 28.13 8.48
CA ILE A 324 -6.02 27.42 7.19
C ILE A 324 -6.00 25.91 7.40
N PHE A 325 -4.99 25.39 8.09
CA PHE A 325 -4.79 23.94 8.20
C PHE A 325 -5.83 23.22 9.06
N SER A 326 -6.54 23.93 9.96
CA SER A 326 -7.70 23.37 10.67
C SER A 326 -8.78 22.84 9.70
N LYS A 327 -8.93 23.49 8.54
CA LYS A 327 -9.88 23.04 7.50
C LYS A 327 -9.45 21.74 6.83
N TRP A 328 -8.15 21.46 6.78
CA TRP A 328 -7.63 20.20 6.28
C TRP A 328 -7.93 19.08 7.26
N GLN A 329 -7.69 19.35 8.55
CA GLN A 329 -7.99 18.40 9.62
C GLN A 329 -9.48 18.08 9.67
N GLU A 330 -10.36 19.12 9.62
CA GLU A 330 -11.82 18.92 9.54
C GLU A 330 -12.21 18.04 8.33
N GLY A 331 -11.58 18.26 7.17
CA GLY A 331 -11.82 17.47 5.95
C GLY A 331 -11.37 16.00 6.04
N LEU A 332 -10.45 15.71 6.97
CA LEU A 332 -9.94 14.37 7.26
C LEU A 332 -10.54 13.75 8.55
N GLY A 333 -11.69 14.26 8.99
CA GLY A 333 -12.42 13.74 10.14
C GLY A 333 -12.17 14.47 11.45
N GLY A 334 -11.20 15.40 11.52
CA GLY A 334 -10.95 16.27 12.68
C GLY A 334 -10.09 15.66 13.80
N GLU A 335 -10.00 14.34 13.91
CA GLU A 335 -9.28 13.63 14.97
C GLU A 335 -8.02 12.89 14.50
N LEU A 336 -7.63 13.06 13.22
CA LEU A 336 -6.52 12.34 12.63
C LEU A 336 -5.18 12.77 13.26
N GLU A 337 -4.53 11.84 13.95
CA GLU A 337 -3.26 12.02 14.66
C GLU A 337 -2.06 11.52 13.86
N LEU A 338 -2.26 10.53 12.98
CA LEU A 338 -1.19 9.86 12.27
C LEU A 338 -1.63 9.31 10.92
N LEU A 339 -0.83 9.56 9.89
CA LEU A 339 -0.84 8.83 8.63
C LEU A 339 0.39 7.94 8.55
N VAL A 340 0.21 6.65 8.31
CA VAL A 340 1.30 5.70 8.05
C VAL A 340 1.40 5.51 6.53
N CYS A 341 2.52 5.95 5.94
CA CYS A 341 2.70 5.95 4.49
C CYS A 341 3.75 4.92 4.07
N GLY A 342 3.40 4.07 3.11
CA GLY A 342 4.27 3.02 2.60
C GLY A 342 4.02 2.67 1.14
N SER A 343 4.60 1.56 0.69
CA SER A 343 4.50 0.95 -0.65
C SER A 343 5.18 1.69 -1.80
N ALA A 344 5.44 3.00 -1.68
CA ALA A 344 6.16 3.81 -2.67
C ALA A 344 6.77 5.05 -2.00
N ALA A 345 7.72 5.70 -2.70
CA ALA A 345 8.35 6.92 -2.19
C ALA A 345 7.36 8.10 -2.16
N LEU A 346 7.25 8.76 -1.02
CA LEU A 346 6.44 9.97 -0.86
C LEU A 346 7.23 11.20 -1.32
N GLN A 347 6.58 12.09 -2.05
CA GLN A 347 7.16 13.39 -2.39
C GLN A 347 7.44 14.20 -1.11
N THR A 348 8.69 14.59 -0.91
CA THR A 348 9.15 15.35 0.26
C THR A 348 8.29 16.59 0.55
N ARG A 349 7.78 17.28 -0.49
CA ARG A 349 6.91 18.44 -0.32
C ARG A 349 5.59 18.10 0.38
N LEU A 350 5.02 16.92 0.10
CA LEU A 350 3.77 16.47 0.72
C LEU A 350 4.00 16.11 2.19
N SER A 351 5.05 15.35 2.48
CA SER A 351 5.45 15.07 3.86
C SER A 351 5.59 16.36 4.67
N LYS A 352 6.28 17.38 4.13
CA LYS A 352 6.43 18.69 4.79
C LYS A 352 5.09 19.38 5.04
N VAL A 353 4.27 19.53 4.01
CA VAL A 353 3.03 20.31 4.11
C VAL A 353 2.00 19.65 5.03
N PHE A 354 1.84 18.33 4.95
CA PHE A 354 0.93 17.60 5.84
C PHE A 354 1.42 17.66 7.30
N CYS A 355 2.71 17.46 7.55
CA CYS A 355 3.28 17.62 8.90
C CYS A 355 3.13 19.07 9.41
N ALA A 356 3.36 20.08 8.57
CA ALA A 356 3.11 21.48 8.91
C ALA A 356 1.64 21.73 9.27
N ALA A 357 0.72 21.09 8.55
CA ALA A 357 -0.71 21.16 8.81
C ALA A 357 -1.13 20.49 10.15
N GLY A 358 -0.20 19.81 10.83
CA GLY A 358 -0.49 19.05 12.05
C GLY A 358 -1.09 17.68 11.76
N ILE A 359 -0.84 17.14 10.57
CA ILE A 359 -1.20 15.80 10.13
C ILE A 359 0.11 15.04 9.88
N PRO A 360 0.72 14.42 10.91
CA PRO A 360 1.99 13.74 10.77
C PRO A 360 1.91 12.58 9.77
N VAL A 361 2.89 12.51 8.87
CA VAL A 361 3.02 11.42 7.90
C VAL A 361 4.27 10.62 8.23
N MET A 362 4.09 9.42 8.74
CA MET A 362 5.14 8.48 9.06
C MET A 362 5.45 7.61 7.85
N GLU A 363 6.60 7.82 7.22
CA GLU A 363 7.06 7.01 6.11
C GLU A 363 7.78 5.76 6.62
N GLY A 364 7.47 4.61 6.03
CA GLY A 364 8.16 3.33 6.25
C GLY A 364 8.59 2.68 4.94
N TYR A 365 9.53 1.76 5.04
CA TYR A 365 10.08 1.02 3.92
C TYR A 365 10.12 -0.46 4.21
N GLY A 366 9.82 -1.23 3.19
CA GLY A 366 9.93 -2.66 3.17
C GLY A 366 9.21 -3.31 1.98
N LEU A 367 9.21 -4.62 1.95
CA LEU A 367 8.71 -5.44 0.87
C LEU A 367 7.81 -6.56 1.44
N THR A 368 7.08 -7.25 0.57
CA THR A 368 6.36 -8.45 1.00
C THR A 368 7.31 -9.47 1.59
N GLU A 369 8.49 -9.58 1.01
CA GLU A 369 9.58 -10.46 1.42
C GLU A 369 10.18 -10.11 2.80
N THR A 370 9.79 -8.99 3.39
CA THR A 370 10.26 -8.54 4.72
C THR A 370 9.14 -8.26 5.74
N SER A 371 7.90 -8.70 5.50
CA SER A 371 6.74 -8.85 6.40
C SER A 371 6.01 -7.62 6.97
N PRO A 372 6.02 -6.37 6.50
CA PRO A 372 6.87 -5.85 5.43
C PRO A 372 8.04 -4.98 5.89
N VAL A 373 8.09 -4.51 7.17
CA VAL A 373 8.86 -3.32 7.57
C VAL A 373 10.34 -3.63 7.81
N ILE A 374 11.21 -2.91 7.13
CA ILE A 374 12.65 -2.87 7.40
C ILE A 374 12.99 -1.64 8.26
N SER A 375 12.41 -0.50 7.89
CA SER A 375 12.64 0.78 8.57
C SER A 375 11.37 1.62 8.59
N VAL A 376 11.23 2.47 9.60
CA VAL A 376 10.12 3.41 9.73
C VAL A 376 10.56 4.64 10.52
N ASN A 377 10.01 5.80 10.16
CA ASN A 377 10.16 7.02 10.94
C ASN A 377 9.49 6.85 12.32
N ASP A 378 10.00 7.54 13.33
CA ASP A 378 9.39 7.66 14.66
C ASP A 378 9.22 9.15 14.98
N MET A 379 8.01 9.61 15.20
CA MET A 379 7.73 11.02 15.48
C MET A 379 8.31 11.50 16.83
N ARG A 380 8.76 10.56 17.67
CA ARG A 380 9.36 10.81 18.98
C ARG A 380 10.89 10.81 18.90
N ASN A 381 11.52 11.37 19.92
CA ASN A 381 12.97 11.26 20.18
C ASN A 381 13.86 11.63 18.98
N LYS A 382 13.43 12.61 18.16
CA LYS A 382 14.12 13.00 16.91
C LYS A 382 14.29 11.83 15.93
N GLY A 383 13.37 10.86 15.97
CA GLY A 383 13.35 9.69 15.09
C GLY A 383 12.67 9.92 13.74
N PHE A 384 12.23 11.15 13.44
CA PHE A 384 11.58 11.52 12.19
C PHE A 384 12.45 12.42 11.34
N ARG A 385 12.59 12.07 10.06
CA ARG A 385 13.31 12.87 9.07
C ARG A 385 12.54 12.90 7.75
N VAL A 386 12.18 14.08 7.31
CA VAL A 386 11.49 14.30 6.03
C VAL A 386 12.37 13.84 4.87
N GLY A 387 11.80 13.03 3.97
CA GLY A 387 12.52 12.50 2.80
C GLY A 387 13.41 11.28 3.11
N SER A 388 13.26 10.69 4.30
CA SER A 388 13.80 9.39 4.65
C SER A 388 12.70 8.41 5.02
N VAL A 389 13.00 7.13 4.95
CA VAL A 389 12.11 6.06 5.40
C VAL A 389 12.37 5.66 6.87
N GLY A 390 13.00 6.55 7.63
CA GLY A 390 13.28 6.35 9.05
C GLY A 390 14.53 5.53 9.33
N LYS A 391 14.66 5.09 10.58
CA LYS A 391 15.72 4.20 11.04
C LYS A 391 15.30 2.75 10.95
N VAL A 392 16.27 1.86 10.74
CA VAL A 392 16.06 0.41 10.74
C VAL A 392 15.41 -0.02 12.06
N LEU A 393 14.48 -0.97 12.00
CA LEU A 393 13.82 -1.54 13.19
C LEU A 393 14.84 -2.25 14.09
N ASP A 394 14.61 -2.21 15.39
CA ASP A 394 15.40 -2.95 16.34
C ASP A 394 15.19 -4.47 16.12
N GLY A 395 16.28 -5.22 15.93
CA GLY A 395 16.22 -6.64 15.56
C GLY A 395 16.33 -6.92 14.06
N VAL A 396 16.36 -5.88 13.22
CA VAL A 396 16.65 -5.98 11.79
C VAL A 396 18.05 -5.43 11.51
N SER A 397 18.84 -6.13 10.70
CA SER A 397 20.15 -5.70 10.24
C SER A 397 20.09 -5.28 8.78
N VAL A 398 20.64 -4.11 8.48
CA VAL A 398 20.73 -3.60 7.10
C VAL A 398 22.16 -3.27 6.77
N LYS A 399 22.60 -3.71 5.59
CA LYS A 399 23.89 -3.32 4.98
C LYS A 399 23.63 -2.71 3.61
N ILE A 400 24.49 -1.79 3.22
CA ILE A 400 24.53 -1.27 1.84
C ILE A 400 25.68 -1.98 1.14
N ALA A 401 25.38 -2.68 0.04
CA ALA A 401 26.36 -3.35 -0.79
C ALA A 401 27.23 -2.34 -1.57
N GLU A 402 28.32 -2.80 -2.19
CA GLU A 402 29.21 -1.93 -2.99
C GLU A 402 28.51 -1.22 -4.15
N ASP A 403 27.48 -1.84 -4.71
CA ASP A 403 26.66 -1.29 -5.79
C ASP A 403 25.47 -0.45 -5.27
N GLY A 404 25.41 -0.21 -3.95
CA GLY A 404 24.36 0.56 -3.30
C GLY A 404 23.10 -0.22 -2.96
N GLU A 405 23.03 -1.54 -3.22
CA GLU A 405 21.86 -2.35 -2.90
C GLU A 405 21.67 -2.49 -1.39
N ILE A 406 20.43 -2.34 -0.94
CA ILE A 406 20.02 -2.58 0.44
C ILE A 406 19.90 -4.07 0.68
N LEU A 407 20.68 -4.58 1.63
CA LEU A 407 20.65 -5.97 2.09
C LEU A 407 20.01 -6.03 3.46
N CYS A 408 19.04 -6.93 3.65
CA CYS A 408 18.28 -7.06 4.89
C CYS A 408 18.44 -8.46 5.51
N GLN A 409 18.62 -8.49 6.82
CA GLN A 409 18.62 -9.72 7.62
C GLN A 409 17.80 -9.50 8.89
N GLY A 410 16.91 -10.43 9.23
CA GLY A 410 16.08 -10.35 10.43
C GLY A 410 15.02 -11.43 10.46
N SER A 411 14.31 -11.53 11.59
CA SER A 411 13.19 -12.44 11.74
C SER A 411 11.97 -12.07 10.88
N ASN A 412 11.94 -10.86 10.32
CA ASN A 412 10.94 -10.37 9.38
C ASN A 412 11.16 -10.88 7.94
N VAL A 413 12.34 -11.42 7.60
CA VAL A 413 12.66 -11.89 6.25
C VAL A 413 11.94 -13.20 5.96
N MET A 414 11.33 -13.31 4.77
CA MET A 414 10.61 -14.49 4.28
C MET A 414 11.44 -15.77 4.33
N VAL A 415 10.76 -16.92 4.30
CA VAL A 415 11.42 -18.23 4.11
C VAL A 415 11.98 -18.37 2.70
N GLY A 416 11.27 -17.85 1.71
CA GLY A 416 11.60 -17.92 0.29
C GLY A 416 10.37 -17.82 -0.60
N TYR A 417 10.56 -18.08 -1.89
CA TYR A 417 9.48 -18.16 -2.86
C TYR A 417 8.93 -19.59 -2.96
N TYR A 418 7.62 -19.73 -2.88
CA TYR A 418 6.93 -21.00 -2.91
C TYR A 418 7.18 -21.73 -4.24
N LYS A 419 7.69 -22.98 -4.15
CA LYS A 419 8.08 -23.82 -5.30
C LYS A 419 9.11 -23.18 -6.26
N ASP A 420 9.92 -22.24 -5.77
CA ASP A 420 10.94 -21.55 -6.56
C ASP A 420 12.24 -21.37 -5.74
N GLU A 421 12.93 -22.49 -5.51
CA GLU A 421 14.21 -22.51 -4.76
C GLU A 421 15.31 -21.75 -5.51
N ALA A 422 15.32 -21.82 -6.84
CA ALA A 422 16.31 -21.12 -7.66
C ALA A 422 16.24 -19.62 -7.45
N GLN A 423 15.04 -19.04 -7.52
CA GLN A 423 14.82 -17.62 -7.27
C GLN A 423 15.05 -17.25 -5.79
N THR A 424 14.75 -18.14 -4.85
CA THR A 424 15.04 -17.94 -3.43
C THR A 424 16.54 -17.79 -3.21
N ASN A 425 17.35 -18.71 -3.76
CA ASN A 425 18.81 -18.69 -3.67
C ASN A 425 19.44 -17.50 -4.42
N GLU A 426 18.75 -16.96 -5.44
CA GLU A 426 19.19 -15.72 -6.11
C GLU A 426 19.08 -14.48 -5.23
N VAL A 427 18.06 -14.42 -4.35
CA VAL A 427 17.78 -13.25 -3.54
C VAL A 427 18.16 -13.36 -2.07
N ILE A 428 18.39 -14.58 -1.55
CA ILE A 428 18.88 -14.79 -0.18
C ILE A 428 20.29 -15.38 -0.28
N LYS A 429 21.29 -14.58 0.05
CA LYS A 429 22.72 -14.96 -0.01
C LYS A 429 23.42 -14.58 1.28
N ASP A 430 24.26 -15.46 1.79
CA ASP A 430 25.04 -15.24 3.01
C ASP A 430 24.20 -14.76 4.21
N GLY A 431 22.94 -15.24 4.29
CA GLY A 431 21.99 -14.89 5.32
C GLY A 431 21.32 -13.51 5.14
N TYR A 432 21.59 -12.80 4.04
CA TYR A 432 20.97 -11.53 3.72
C TYR A 432 20.00 -11.66 2.54
N PHE A 433 18.85 -11.05 2.67
CA PHE A 433 17.92 -10.83 1.57
C PHE A 433 18.35 -9.61 0.76
N HIS A 434 18.53 -9.79 -0.53
CA HIS A 434 18.83 -8.78 -1.54
C HIS A 434 17.54 -8.11 -1.99
N THR A 435 17.29 -6.88 -1.54
CA THR A 435 15.99 -6.23 -1.73
C THR A 435 15.73 -5.81 -3.18
N GLY A 436 16.79 -5.62 -3.95
CA GLY A 436 16.73 -5.03 -5.29
C GLY A 436 16.45 -3.52 -5.25
N ASP A 437 16.47 -2.89 -4.08
CA ASP A 437 16.34 -1.44 -3.90
C ASP A 437 17.72 -0.84 -3.58
N ILE A 438 17.99 0.35 -4.10
CA ILE A 438 19.24 1.10 -3.87
C ILE A 438 18.96 2.16 -2.82
N GLY A 439 19.91 2.34 -1.89
CA GLY A 439 19.76 3.33 -0.83
C GLY A 439 21.04 3.66 -0.10
N GLU A 440 20.95 4.59 0.81
CA GLU A 440 22.05 5.10 1.61
C GLU A 440 21.62 5.43 3.03
N PHE A 441 22.55 5.39 3.97
CA PHE A 441 22.38 5.97 5.29
C PHE A 441 22.93 7.38 5.33
N ASP A 442 22.19 8.28 5.97
CA ASP A 442 22.78 9.58 6.32
C ASP A 442 23.66 9.49 7.60
N SER A 443 24.29 10.60 7.96
CA SER A 443 25.20 10.70 9.12
C SER A 443 24.53 10.35 10.47
N ASP A 444 23.21 10.43 10.56
CA ASP A 444 22.42 10.17 11.77
C ASP A 444 21.75 8.78 11.76
N GLY A 445 22.06 7.97 10.72
CA GLY A 445 21.57 6.61 10.56
C GLY A 445 20.14 6.49 10.04
N PHE A 446 19.62 7.50 9.36
CA PHE A 446 18.36 7.42 8.64
C PHE A 446 18.57 6.79 7.26
N LEU A 447 17.72 5.82 6.92
CA LEU A 447 17.74 5.17 5.61
C LEU A 447 16.98 6.01 4.58
N LYS A 448 17.57 6.16 3.40
CA LYS A 448 16.96 6.81 2.25
C LYS A 448 17.02 5.88 1.05
N ILE A 449 15.87 5.67 0.43
CA ILE A 449 15.76 4.89 -0.80
C ILE A 449 15.97 5.84 -1.97
N THR A 450 16.86 5.47 -2.87
CA THR A 450 17.21 6.32 -4.02
C THR A 450 16.63 5.79 -5.33
N ASP A 451 16.62 4.46 -5.54
CA ASP A 451 16.02 3.85 -6.73
C ASP A 451 15.79 2.33 -6.58
N ARG A 452 15.38 1.69 -7.68
CA ARG A 452 15.30 0.24 -7.86
C ARG A 452 16.38 -0.28 -8.78
N LYS A 453 17.21 -1.20 -8.32
CA LYS A 453 18.32 -1.78 -9.06
C LYS A 453 17.91 -2.34 -10.44
N LYS A 454 16.79 -3.06 -10.50
CA LYS A 454 16.26 -3.65 -11.75
C LYS A 454 15.62 -2.64 -12.71
N GLU A 455 15.32 -1.44 -12.24
CA GLU A 455 14.73 -0.37 -13.05
C GLU A 455 15.78 0.65 -13.52
N MET A 456 16.93 0.70 -12.85
CA MET A 456 18.06 1.49 -13.32
C MET A 456 18.52 0.98 -14.69
N PHE A 457 18.79 1.91 -15.56
CA PHE A 457 19.31 1.60 -16.89
C PHE A 457 20.59 2.39 -17.20
N LYS A 458 21.31 1.95 -18.20
CA LYS A 458 22.58 2.56 -18.58
C LYS A 458 22.45 3.17 -19.98
N THR A 459 22.72 4.46 -20.11
CA THR A 459 22.79 5.11 -21.42
C THR A 459 23.97 4.58 -22.25
N SER A 460 23.95 4.75 -23.56
CA SER A 460 25.06 4.38 -24.44
C SER A 460 26.39 5.08 -24.08
N GLY A 461 26.33 6.23 -23.40
CA GLY A 461 27.48 6.93 -22.84
C GLY A 461 27.99 6.36 -21.51
N GLY A 462 27.43 5.23 -21.05
CA GLY A 462 27.87 4.53 -19.84
C GLY A 462 27.39 5.13 -18.52
N LYS A 463 26.47 6.10 -18.54
CA LYS A 463 25.91 6.74 -17.34
C LYS A 463 24.68 5.99 -16.83
N TYR A 464 24.64 5.67 -15.55
CA TYR A 464 23.48 5.11 -14.90
C TYR A 464 22.41 6.18 -14.70
N ILE A 465 21.17 5.80 -14.98
CA ILE A 465 19.97 6.61 -14.78
C ILE A 465 19.10 5.92 -13.76
N ALA A 466 18.60 6.69 -12.80
CA ALA A 466 17.70 6.31 -11.72
C ALA A 466 16.27 6.79 -12.09
N PRO A 467 15.47 6.00 -12.83
CA PRO A 467 14.23 6.48 -13.43
C PRO A 467 13.17 6.86 -12.40
N GLN A 468 13.04 6.11 -11.29
CA GLN A 468 12.05 6.42 -10.26
C GLN A 468 12.31 7.77 -9.59
N MET A 469 13.57 8.09 -9.33
CA MET A 469 13.95 9.38 -8.76
C MET A 469 13.51 10.53 -9.69
N LEU A 470 13.77 10.41 -10.98
CA LEU A 470 13.36 11.40 -11.98
C LEU A 470 11.84 11.52 -12.05
N GLU A 471 11.15 10.39 -12.19
CA GLU A 471 9.69 10.30 -12.29
C GLU A 471 8.99 10.94 -11.09
N ASN A 472 9.48 10.69 -9.88
CA ASN A 472 8.95 11.30 -8.66
C ASN A 472 9.08 12.84 -8.64
N HIS A 473 10.13 13.37 -9.25
CA HIS A 473 10.26 14.81 -9.40
C HIS A 473 9.33 15.38 -10.47
N PHE A 474 9.20 14.71 -11.61
CA PHE A 474 8.29 15.15 -12.68
C PHE A 474 6.81 15.10 -12.25
N LYS A 475 6.42 14.12 -11.47
CA LYS A 475 5.07 14.02 -10.88
C LYS A 475 4.74 15.14 -9.89
N GLN A 476 5.70 15.97 -9.51
CA GLN A 476 5.42 17.20 -8.74
C GLN A 476 4.71 18.26 -9.58
N SER A 477 4.78 18.19 -10.91
CA SER A 477 4.01 19.06 -11.80
C SER A 477 2.57 18.58 -11.89
N ARG A 478 1.61 19.46 -11.62
CA ARG A 478 0.18 19.17 -11.75
C ARG A 478 -0.27 18.90 -13.20
N PHE A 479 0.56 19.24 -14.18
CA PHE A 479 0.30 18.97 -15.59
C PHE A 479 0.65 17.53 -15.99
N ILE A 480 1.39 16.82 -15.15
CA ILE A 480 1.88 15.46 -15.40
C ILE A 480 1.20 14.50 -14.43
N GLU A 481 0.30 13.66 -14.95
CA GLU A 481 -0.38 12.62 -14.15
C GLU A 481 0.52 11.41 -13.92
N GLN A 482 1.14 10.91 -14.99
CA GLN A 482 2.09 9.81 -14.97
C GLN A 482 3.24 10.11 -15.93
N ILE A 483 4.39 9.56 -15.63
CA ILE A 483 5.58 9.63 -16.47
C ILE A 483 6.37 8.34 -16.35
N MET A 484 6.90 7.86 -17.44
CA MET A 484 7.87 6.78 -17.47
C MET A 484 9.13 7.23 -18.18
N VAL A 485 10.23 7.28 -17.45
CA VAL A 485 11.56 7.60 -17.99
C VAL A 485 12.15 6.36 -18.67
N ILE A 486 12.60 6.52 -19.88
CA ILE A 486 13.14 5.47 -20.77
C ILE A 486 14.51 5.87 -21.30
N GLY A 487 15.24 4.94 -21.95
CA GLY A 487 16.53 5.24 -22.60
C GLY A 487 17.64 4.25 -22.32
N ASP A 488 17.30 3.00 -22.00
CA ASP A 488 18.30 1.93 -21.85
C ASP A 488 19.05 1.70 -23.17
N GLY A 489 20.39 1.82 -23.12
CA GLY A 489 21.24 1.75 -24.30
C GLY A 489 21.18 2.98 -25.22
N GLU A 490 20.32 3.96 -24.94
CA GLU A 490 20.14 5.16 -25.76
C GLU A 490 21.10 6.29 -25.39
N LYS A 491 21.24 7.29 -26.26
CA LYS A 491 22.17 8.43 -26.05
C LYS A 491 21.76 9.33 -24.88
N MET A 492 20.48 9.32 -24.49
CA MET A 492 19.93 10.24 -23.51
C MET A 492 18.66 9.68 -22.90
N PRO A 493 18.26 10.08 -21.69
CA PRO A 493 16.93 9.81 -21.17
C PRO A 493 15.85 10.50 -22.00
N GLY A 494 14.79 9.75 -22.29
CA GLY A 494 13.52 10.24 -22.82
C GLY A 494 12.37 9.89 -21.88
N ALA A 495 11.14 10.29 -22.20
CA ALA A 495 9.99 9.95 -21.38
C ALA A 495 8.69 9.80 -22.18
N PHE A 496 7.83 8.86 -21.74
CA PHE A 496 6.40 8.88 -22.04
C PHE A 496 5.67 9.62 -20.93
N ILE A 497 4.81 10.55 -21.28
CA ILE A 497 4.07 11.39 -20.32
C ILE A 497 2.57 11.26 -20.59
N GLN A 498 1.84 10.83 -19.58
CA GLN A 498 0.39 11.00 -19.52
C GLN A 498 0.10 12.35 -18.87
N PRO A 499 -0.48 13.31 -19.61
CA PRO A 499 -0.93 14.57 -19.01
C PRO A 499 -2.03 14.35 -17.98
N SER A 500 -2.14 15.24 -17.00
CA SER A 500 -3.32 15.31 -16.13
C SER A 500 -4.47 15.98 -16.88
N PHE A 501 -5.30 15.19 -17.54
CA PHE A 501 -6.42 15.68 -18.35
C PHE A 501 -7.42 16.46 -17.49
N GLU A 502 -7.68 16.01 -16.25
CA GLU A 502 -8.54 16.70 -15.29
C GLU A 502 -8.00 18.11 -14.99
N PHE A 503 -6.72 18.21 -14.65
CA PHE A 503 -6.10 19.50 -14.35
C PHE A 503 -5.99 20.41 -15.58
N LEU A 504 -5.71 19.85 -16.75
CA LEU A 504 -5.68 20.60 -17.99
C LEU A 504 -7.06 21.22 -18.32
N ALA A 505 -8.13 20.47 -18.10
CA ALA A 505 -9.50 20.98 -18.28
C ALA A 505 -9.79 22.16 -17.34
N GLU A 506 -9.46 22.04 -16.04
CA GLU A 506 -9.60 23.15 -15.10
C GLU A 506 -8.72 24.37 -15.46
N TRP A 507 -7.47 24.10 -15.86
CA TRP A 507 -6.52 25.15 -16.22
C TRP A 507 -6.97 25.90 -17.47
N SER A 508 -7.45 25.19 -18.50
CA SER A 508 -7.96 25.77 -19.74
C SER A 508 -9.17 26.64 -19.49
N HIS A 509 -10.13 26.16 -18.69
CA HIS A 509 -11.30 26.92 -18.31
C HIS A 509 -10.93 28.24 -17.62
N ARG A 510 -10.01 28.20 -16.65
CA ARG A 510 -9.53 29.40 -15.94
C ARG A 510 -8.78 30.38 -16.82
N LYS A 511 -8.18 29.93 -17.92
CA LYS A 511 -7.41 30.75 -18.85
C LYS A 511 -8.20 31.16 -20.07
N GLY A 512 -9.42 30.67 -20.27
CA GLY A 512 -10.21 30.88 -21.47
C GLY A 512 -9.57 30.28 -22.73
N ILE A 513 -8.86 29.14 -22.59
CA ILE A 513 -8.17 28.47 -23.70
C ILE A 513 -8.96 27.22 -24.09
N HIS A 514 -9.14 27.01 -25.39
CA HIS A 514 -9.72 25.76 -25.90
C HIS A 514 -8.62 24.74 -26.20
N LEU A 515 -8.69 23.54 -25.56
CA LEU A 515 -7.67 22.51 -25.69
C LEU A 515 -8.07 21.34 -26.59
N GLY A 516 -9.35 21.20 -26.93
CA GLY A 516 -9.93 20.02 -27.56
C GLY A 516 -10.91 19.31 -26.61
N ALA A 517 -11.71 18.40 -27.15
CA ALA A 517 -12.74 17.66 -26.41
C ALA A 517 -12.27 16.26 -25.97
N THR A 518 -11.29 15.68 -26.67
CA THR A 518 -10.79 14.33 -26.39
C THR A 518 -9.32 14.34 -25.95
N PRO A 519 -8.87 13.32 -25.23
CA PRO A 519 -7.45 13.16 -24.88
C PRO A 519 -6.51 13.23 -26.09
N GLU A 520 -6.91 12.69 -27.24
CA GLU A 520 -6.15 12.69 -28.50
C GLU A 520 -5.97 14.12 -29.04
N GLU A 521 -7.01 14.95 -28.98
CA GLU A 521 -6.93 16.34 -29.36
C GLU A 521 -6.08 17.15 -28.39
N ILE A 522 -6.20 16.86 -27.09
CA ILE A 522 -5.44 17.55 -26.04
C ILE A 522 -3.93 17.31 -26.19
N ILE A 523 -3.50 16.08 -26.42
CA ILE A 523 -2.06 15.77 -26.52
C ILE A 523 -1.39 16.34 -27.78
N THR A 524 -2.18 16.64 -28.82
CA THR A 524 -1.69 17.27 -30.08
C THR A 524 -1.77 18.79 -30.04
N ASN A 525 -2.39 19.36 -29.02
CA ASN A 525 -2.54 20.80 -28.88
C ASN A 525 -1.21 21.46 -28.51
N GLU A 526 -0.75 22.40 -29.36
CA GLU A 526 0.53 23.10 -29.16
C GLU A 526 0.65 23.81 -27.81
N VAL A 527 -0.45 24.33 -27.28
CA VAL A 527 -0.46 25.02 -25.97
C VAL A 527 -0.16 24.04 -24.85
N VAL A 528 -0.71 22.83 -24.92
CA VAL A 528 -0.45 21.76 -23.96
C VAL A 528 0.99 21.29 -24.08
N ILE A 529 1.47 21.00 -25.29
CA ILE A 529 2.84 20.54 -25.53
C ILE A 529 3.86 21.57 -24.99
N LYS A 530 3.70 22.83 -25.34
CA LYS A 530 4.56 23.92 -24.86
C LYS A 530 4.49 24.07 -23.33
N ARG A 531 3.31 23.87 -22.75
CA ARG A 531 3.16 23.93 -21.30
C ARG A 531 3.90 22.79 -20.60
N ILE A 532 3.70 21.56 -21.04
CA ILE A 532 4.40 20.39 -20.46
C ILE A 532 5.90 20.51 -20.68
N GLN A 533 6.36 20.94 -21.86
CA GLN A 533 7.78 21.20 -22.12
C GLN A 533 8.39 22.21 -21.14
N LYS A 534 7.65 23.26 -20.77
CA LYS A 534 8.07 24.22 -19.75
C LYS A 534 8.23 23.56 -18.38
N GLU A 535 7.31 22.67 -18.00
CA GLU A 535 7.40 21.91 -16.75
C GLU A 535 8.62 20.98 -16.76
N VAL A 536 8.81 20.25 -17.86
CA VAL A 536 9.96 19.34 -18.03
C VAL A 536 11.28 20.10 -17.93
N TYR A 537 11.41 21.26 -18.55
CA TYR A 537 12.61 22.07 -18.48
C TYR A 537 12.87 22.59 -17.05
N ALA A 538 11.84 23.11 -16.39
CA ALA A 538 11.99 23.63 -15.03
C ALA A 538 12.41 22.56 -14.02
N ILE A 539 11.90 21.34 -14.17
CA ILE A 539 12.25 20.22 -13.30
C ILE A 539 13.64 19.67 -13.62
N ASN A 540 14.02 19.62 -14.89
CA ASN A 540 15.34 19.21 -15.34
C ASN A 540 16.50 20.04 -14.75
N GLU A 541 16.26 21.29 -14.36
CA GLU A 541 17.30 22.14 -13.74
C GLU A 541 17.85 21.57 -12.41
N ARG A 542 17.13 20.62 -11.82
CA ARG A 542 17.52 19.93 -10.58
C ARG A 542 18.49 18.77 -10.81
N PHE A 543 18.72 18.38 -12.06
CA PHE A 543 19.45 17.15 -12.43
C PHE A 543 20.74 17.44 -13.20
N GLY A 544 21.66 16.50 -13.13
CA GLY A 544 22.85 16.49 -13.97
C GLY A 544 22.51 16.40 -15.46
N ASN A 545 23.38 16.91 -16.32
CA ASN A 545 23.11 16.96 -17.77
C ASN A 545 22.82 15.58 -18.40
N TRP A 546 23.37 14.51 -17.83
CA TRP A 546 23.16 13.14 -18.33
C TRP A 546 21.85 12.52 -17.84
N GLU A 547 21.22 13.07 -16.80
CA GLU A 547 19.96 12.60 -16.23
C GLU A 547 18.75 13.33 -16.82
N LYS A 548 18.96 14.50 -17.42
CA LYS A 548 17.90 15.35 -17.96
C LYS A 548 17.09 14.60 -19.03
N VAL A 549 15.78 14.57 -18.87
CA VAL A 549 14.84 14.12 -19.92
C VAL A 549 14.86 15.14 -21.04
N LYS A 550 15.48 14.80 -22.18
CA LYS A 550 15.70 15.73 -23.28
C LYS A 550 14.59 15.70 -24.32
N ARG A 551 13.90 14.57 -24.46
CA ARG A 551 12.77 14.40 -25.37
C ARG A 551 11.65 13.65 -24.66
N PHE A 552 10.43 13.92 -24.98
CA PHE A 552 9.27 13.21 -24.48
C PHE A 552 8.16 13.16 -25.52
N GLU A 553 7.31 12.16 -25.39
CA GLU A 553 6.06 12.05 -26.15
C GLU A 553 4.89 11.98 -25.17
N LEU A 554 3.77 12.59 -25.57
CA LEU A 554 2.53 12.55 -24.80
C LEU A 554 1.70 11.35 -25.24
N THR A 555 1.00 10.73 -24.28
CA THR A 555 0.02 9.68 -24.56
C THR A 555 -1.38 10.13 -24.15
N SER A 556 -2.38 9.79 -24.98
CA SER A 556 -3.81 10.00 -24.68
C SER A 556 -4.37 8.93 -23.73
N ASP A 557 -3.68 7.80 -23.58
CA ASP A 557 -4.10 6.72 -22.72
C ASP A 557 -4.09 7.15 -21.25
N VAL A 558 -5.16 6.82 -20.53
CA VAL A 558 -5.18 6.89 -19.07
C VAL A 558 -4.59 5.60 -18.51
N TRP A 559 -3.42 5.70 -17.88
CA TRP A 559 -2.75 4.52 -17.34
C TRP A 559 -3.50 3.95 -16.15
N SER A 560 -3.89 2.69 -16.28
CA SER A 560 -4.72 1.97 -15.32
C SER A 560 -4.27 0.52 -15.16
N ILE A 561 -4.83 -0.15 -14.17
CA ILE A 561 -4.64 -1.59 -13.95
C ILE A 561 -5.28 -2.36 -15.11
N ASP A 562 -6.53 -2.05 -15.44
CA ASP A 562 -7.29 -2.70 -16.51
C ASP A 562 -6.67 -2.46 -17.90
N GLY A 563 -6.09 -1.27 -18.11
CA GLY A 563 -5.33 -0.95 -19.33
C GLY A 563 -3.97 -1.65 -19.41
N GLY A 564 -3.59 -2.42 -18.41
CA GLY A 564 -2.34 -3.16 -18.35
C GLY A 564 -1.10 -2.32 -18.05
N HIS A 565 -1.23 -1.02 -17.78
CA HIS A 565 -0.10 -0.12 -17.55
C HIS A 565 0.44 -0.22 -16.12
N LEU A 566 -0.44 -0.53 -15.16
CA LEU A 566 -0.13 -0.52 -13.74
C LEU A 566 -0.33 -1.90 -13.11
N THR A 567 0.41 -2.16 -12.05
CA THR A 567 0.14 -3.29 -11.15
C THR A 567 -1.03 -2.94 -10.21
N PRO A 568 -1.63 -3.93 -9.49
CA PRO A 568 -2.62 -3.62 -8.44
C PRO A 568 -2.14 -2.65 -7.36
N THR A 569 -0.82 -2.55 -7.16
CA THR A 569 -0.18 -1.57 -6.26
C THR A 569 0.21 -0.27 -6.96
N MET A 570 -0.37 0.03 -8.13
CA MET A 570 -0.18 1.25 -8.91
C MET A 570 1.28 1.50 -9.39
N LYS A 571 2.11 0.45 -9.50
CA LYS A 571 3.46 0.52 -10.05
C LYS A 571 3.45 0.33 -11.57
N LEU A 572 4.34 1.01 -12.28
CA LEU A 572 4.45 0.93 -13.74
C LEU A 572 4.88 -0.48 -14.20
N LYS A 573 4.16 -1.06 -15.15
CA LYS A 573 4.56 -2.28 -15.87
C LYS A 573 5.44 -1.87 -17.06
N ARG A 574 6.68 -1.45 -16.79
CA ARG A 574 7.60 -0.81 -17.76
C ARG A 574 7.74 -1.56 -19.09
N LYS A 575 7.92 -2.88 -19.05
CA LYS A 575 8.06 -3.70 -20.28
C LYS A 575 6.80 -3.64 -21.15
N ILE A 576 5.63 -3.71 -20.54
CA ILE A 576 4.34 -3.65 -21.24
C ILE A 576 4.14 -2.25 -21.84
N ILE A 577 4.47 -1.20 -21.10
CA ILE A 577 4.34 0.19 -21.56
C ILE A 577 5.27 0.45 -22.74
N VAL A 578 6.53 0.00 -22.69
CA VAL A 578 7.47 0.16 -23.81
C VAL A 578 6.99 -0.58 -25.06
N GLU A 579 6.49 -1.82 -24.87
CA GLU A 579 5.94 -2.60 -25.98
C GLU A 579 4.72 -1.93 -26.61
N LYS A 580 3.82 -1.40 -25.79
CA LYS A 580 2.60 -0.71 -26.23
C LYS A 580 2.92 0.60 -26.98
N TYR A 581 3.96 1.30 -26.57
CA TYR A 581 4.34 2.62 -27.10
C TYR A 581 5.59 2.58 -27.98
N LYS A 582 5.81 1.50 -28.73
CA LYS A 582 6.96 1.38 -29.67
C LYS A 582 7.06 2.54 -30.66
N ASP A 583 5.92 3.02 -31.16
CA ASP A 583 5.87 4.14 -32.09
C ASP A 583 6.29 5.46 -31.44
N LEU A 584 5.87 5.69 -30.19
CA LEU A 584 6.30 6.85 -29.41
C LEU A 584 7.79 6.75 -29.07
N TYR A 585 8.27 5.55 -28.74
CA TYR A 585 9.69 5.30 -28.50
C TYR A 585 10.53 5.68 -29.71
N ALA A 586 10.12 5.24 -30.90
CA ALA A 586 10.79 5.57 -32.15
C ALA A 586 10.82 7.08 -32.43
N LYS A 587 9.75 7.82 -32.10
CA LYS A 587 9.73 9.30 -32.27
C LYS A 587 10.73 10.00 -31.33
N ILE A 588 10.99 9.45 -30.13
CA ILE A 588 11.94 10.02 -29.18
C ILE A 588 13.38 9.83 -29.65
N TYR A 589 13.73 8.66 -30.24
CA TYR A 589 15.13 8.28 -30.48
C TYR A 589 15.55 8.28 -31.94
N ASN A 590 14.62 8.30 -32.90
CA ASN A 590 14.88 8.51 -34.33
C ASN A 590 14.68 10.00 -34.68
#